data_c4a2ea78ba7ee75a1ced3e2db4f0d95e
#
_entry.id   c4a2ea78ba7ee75a1ced3e2db4f0d95e
#
_cell.length_a   1.000
_cell.length_b   1.000
_cell.length_c   1.000
_cell.angle_alpha   90.00
_cell.angle_beta   90.00
_cell.angle_gamma   90.00
#
_symmetry.space_group_name_H-M   'P 1'
#
loop_
_entity.id
_entity.type
_entity.pdbx_description
1 polymer ?
#
loop_
_entity_poly.entity_id
_entity_poly.type
_entity_poly.pdbx_seq_one_letter_code
_entity_poly.pdbx_strand_id
1 'polypeptide(L)'
;MVNLKEQVGIKAAEFVKDGMIVGLGTGSTAYYFVAELGRRIKEEGLEITAVTTSSVTYDQAESLGIPLKAIDDVEVVDVTVDGADEVDPQLNGIKGGGGALLMEKIVATNSKDCIWIVDESKQVATLGAFKLPVEVVQYGAENLFRHFEQKGYHPAFRLADDQRFVTDQGNFIIDLDLNVIEDADALANELDHTVGVVEHGLFLNMISKVIVGTPDGPVIIEK
;
A
#
# COMPACT_ATOMS: atom_id res chain seq x y z
N MET A 1 -8.50 -13.70 -21.36
CA MET A 1 -8.79 -12.38 -20.77
C MET A 1 -7.45 -11.73 -20.44
N VAL A 2 -7.29 -10.47 -20.75
CA VAL A 2 -6.08 -9.71 -20.44
C VAL A 2 -5.98 -9.56 -18.92
N ASN A 3 -4.79 -9.80 -18.35
CA ASN A 3 -4.54 -9.60 -16.94
C ASN A 3 -4.14 -8.15 -16.67
N LEU A 4 -5.08 -7.32 -16.25
CA LEU A 4 -4.85 -5.89 -16.02
C LEU A 4 -3.77 -5.63 -14.94
N LYS A 5 -3.70 -6.48 -13.91
CA LYS A 5 -2.70 -6.36 -12.85
C LYS A 5 -1.28 -6.63 -13.36
N GLU A 6 -1.12 -7.60 -14.24
CA GLU A 6 0.15 -7.91 -14.89
C GLU A 6 0.60 -6.76 -15.79
N GLN A 7 -0.32 -6.21 -16.59
CA GLN A 7 0.00 -5.08 -17.48
C GLN A 7 0.53 -3.86 -16.71
N VAL A 8 -0.13 -3.47 -15.61
CA VAL A 8 0.34 -2.31 -14.82
C VAL A 8 1.63 -2.61 -14.07
N GLY A 9 1.83 -3.86 -13.62
CA GLY A 9 3.09 -4.27 -12.99
C GLY A 9 4.28 -4.18 -13.96
N ILE A 10 4.12 -4.71 -15.18
CA ILE A 10 5.13 -4.60 -16.24
C ILE A 10 5.37 -3.12 -16.60
N LYS A 11 4.30 -2.33 -16.76
CA LYS A 11 4.41 -0.92 -17.09
C LYS A 11 5.14 -0.12 -16.01
N ALA A 12 4.88 -0.40 -14.74
CA ALA A 12 5.57 0.25 -13.62
C ALA A 12 7.06 -0.09 -13.57
N ALA A 13 7.44 -1.32 -13.95
CA ALA A 13 8.84 -1.73 -13.98
C ALA A 13 9.70 -0.91 -14.97
N GLU A 14 9.11 -0.27 -15.99
CA GLU A 14 9.82 0.61 -16.92
C GLU A 14 10.40 1.87 -16.24
N PHE A 15 9.85 2.28 -15.09
CA PHE A 15 10.36 3.41 -14.29
C PHE A 15 11.60 3.07 -13.48
N VAL A 16 11.91 1.78 -13.32
CA VAL A 16 13.07 1.31 -12.56
C VAL A 16 14.30 1.24 -13.45
N LYS A 17 15.41 1.84 -12.99
CA LYS A 17 16.69 1.93 -13.70
C LYS A 17 17.83 1.37 -12.85
N ASP A 18 18.96 1.09 -13.49
CA ASP A 18 20.17 0.62 -12.82
C ASP A 18 20.61 1.55 -11.69
N GLY A 19 21.05 0.95 -10.61
CA GLY A 19 21.56 1.62 -9.41
C GLY A 19 20.47 2.12 -8.46
N MET A 20 19.19 1.99 -8.81
CA MET A 20 18.10 2.45 -7.94
C MET A 20 17.90 1.58 -6.70
N ILE A 21 17.48 2.23 -5.63
CA ILE A 21 16.87 1.58 -4.46
C ILE A 21 15.35 1.62 -4.68
N VAL A 22 14.73 0.44 -4.72
CA VAL A 22 13.33 0.25 -5.14
C VAL A 22 12.48 -0.25 -3.98
N GLY A 23 11.39 0.44 -3.67
CA GLY A 23 10.36 -0.01 -2.73
C GLY A 23 9.40 -0.99 -3.42
N LEU A 24 9.32 -2.19 -2.89
CA LEU A 24 8.44 -3.26 -3.38
C LEU A 24 7.18 -3.31 -2.54
N GLY A 25 6.07 -2.90 -3.15
CA GLY A 25 4.74 -2.91 -2.54
C GLY A 25 4.19 -4.30 -2.27
N THR A 26 3.03 -4.35 -1.66
CA THR A 26 2.37 -5.59 -1.23
C THR A 26 1.05 -5.81 -1.97
N GLY A 27 0.68 -7.06 -2.18
CA GLY A 27 -0.62 -7.45 -2.72
C GLY A 27 -0.59 -7.96 -4.16
N SER A 28 -1.77 -8.35 -4.66
CA SER A 28 -1.90 -9.11 -5.90
C SER A 28 -1.50 -8.35 -7.17
N THR A 29 -1.47 -7.01 -7.14
CA THR A 29 -1.01 -6.20 -8.27
C THR A 29 0.50 -5.98 -8.18
N ALA A 30 1.01 -5.64 -6.98
CA ALA A 30 2.45 -5.48 -6.73
C ALA A 30 3.23 -6.77 -7.02
N TYR A 31 2.62 -7.95 -6.82
CA TYR A 31 3.20 -9.24 -7.18
C TYR A 31 3.75 -9.28 -8.62
N TYR A 32 3.02 -8.74 -9.59
CA TYR A 32 3.47 -8.74 -11.00
C TYR A 32 4.61 -7.74 -11.26
N PHE A 33 4.62 -6.63 -10.55
CA PHE A 33 5.76 -5.70 -10.59
C PHE A 33 7.05 -6.34 -10.08
N VAL A 34 6.98 -7.01 -8.92
CA VAL A 34 8.12 -7.73 -8.33
C VAL A 34 8.58 -8.86 -9.24
N ALA A 35 7.65 -9.61 -9.84
CA ALA A 35 7.97 -10.68 -10.79
C ALA A 35 8.70 -10.14 -12.04
N GLU A 36 8.24 -9.01 -12.59
CA GLU A 36 8.90 -8.36 -13.74
C GLU A 36 10.29 -7.84 -13.41
N LEU A 37 10.50 -7.28 -12.21
CA LEU A 37 11.85 -6.89 -11.77
C LEU A 37 12.79 -8.11 -11.68
N GLY A 38 12.30 -9.22 -11.12
CA GLY A 38 13.09 -10.47 -11.09
C GLY A 38 13.46 -10.96 -12.49
N ARG A 39 12.53 -10.89 -13.46
CA ARG A 39 12.81 -11.20 -14.86
C ARG A 39 13.88 -10.27 -15.45
N ARG A 40 13.74 -8.97 -15.27
CA ARG A 40 14.67 -7.96 -15.79
C ARG A 40 16.08 -8.10 -15.21
N ILE A 41 16.20 -8.40 -13.92
CA ILE A 41 17.50 -8.70 -13.28
C ILE A 41 18.15 -9.91 -13.98
N LYS A 42 17.39 -10.99 -14.16
CA LYS A 42 17.91 -12.24 -14.72
C LYS A 42 18.21 -12.16 -16.21
N GLU A 43 17.37 -11.50 -17.01
CA GLU A 43 17.40 -11.55 -18.46
C GLU A 43 18.04 -10.31 -19.09
N GLU A 44 17.91 -9.15 -18.44
CA GLU A 44 18.41 -7.86 -18.95
C GLU A 44 19.63 -7.33 -18.18
N GLY A 45 19.97 -7.98 -17.03
CA GLY A 45 21.10 -7.56 -16.21
C GLY A 45 20.81 -6.29 -15.40
N LEU A 46 19.54 -5.98 -15.10
CA LEU A 46 19.17 -4.83 -14.28
C LEU A 46 19.83 -4.93 -12.89
N GLU A 47 20.53 -3.90 -12.47
CA GLU A 47 21.19 -3.83 -11.16
C GLU A 47 20.42 -2.91 -10.21
N ILE A 48 19.74 -3.46 -9.22
CA ILE A 48 18.98 -2.71 -8.19
C ILE A 48 19.23 -3.28 -6.81
N THR A 49 18.87 -2.50 -5.79
CA THR A 49 18.63 -2.97 -4.43
C THR A 49 17.18 -2.68 -4.07
N ALA A 50 16.53 -3.58 -3.34
CA ALA A 50 15.14 -3.36 -2.98
C ALA A 50 14.90 -3.37 -1.47
N VAL A 51 13.85 -2.68 -1.05
CA VAL A 51 13.24 -2.76 0.28
C VAL A 51 11.78 -3.20 0.13
N THR A 52 11.23 -3.90 1.10
CA THR A 52 9.90 -4.50 1.01
C THR A 52 8.93 -3.91 2.03
N THR A 53 7.65 -3.97 1.72
CA THR A 53 6.57 -3.47 2.57
C THR A 53 5.85 -4.57 3.36
N SER A 54 6.26 -5.82 3.21
CA SER A 54 5.73 -6.97 3.98
C SER A 54 6.66 -8.18 3.93
N SER A 55 6.45 -9.12 4.85
CA SER A 55 7.13 -10.44 4.85
C SER A 55 6.82 -11.23 3.57
N VAL A 56 5.58 -11.20 3.09
CA VAL A 56 5.17 -11.90 1.86
C VAL A 56 5.91 -11.38 0.64
N THR A 57 6.08 -10.06 0.53
CA THR A 57 6.85 -9.46 -0.58
C THR A 57 8.34 -9.74 -0.43
N TYR A 58 8.85 -9.81 0.80
CA TYR A 58 10.23 -10.22 1.07
C TYR A 58 10.50 -11.63 0.51
N ASP A 59 9.67 -12.61 0.89
CA ASP A 59 9.82 -14.00 0.44
C ASP A 59 9.75 -14.12 -1.09
N GLN A 60 8.84 -13.38 -1.73
CA GLN A 60 8.76 -13.34 -3.19
C GLN A 60 10.04 -12.79 -3.81
N ALA A 61 10.52 -11.63 -3.35
CA ALA A 61 11.70 -10.98 -3.89
C ALA A 61 12.98 -11.84 -3.69
N GLU A 62 13.12 -12.45 -2.50
CA GLU A 62 14.22 -13.38 -2.19
C GLU A 62 14.20 -14.58 -3.14
N SER A 63 13.03 -15.18 -3.39
CA SER A 63 12.89 -16.33 -4.31
C SER A 63 13.28 -16.01 -5.76
N LEU A 64 13.14 -14.74 -6.15
CA LEU A 64 13.52 -14.22 -7.46
C LEU A 64 14.98 -13.75 -7.55
N GLY A 65 15.73 -13.79 -6.44
CA GLY A 65 17.10 -13.35 -6.37
C GLY A 65 17.29 -11.83 -6.44
N ILE A 66 16.26 -11.05 -6.08
CA ILE A 66 16.35 -9.59 -6.00
C ILE A 66 17.19 -9.22 -4.77
N PRO A 67 18.26 -8.42 -4.89
CA PRO A 67 19.03 -7.96 -3.74
C PRO A 67 18.20 -7.13 -2.78
N LEU A 68 18.11 -7.55 -1.51
CA LEU A 68 17.29 -6.92 -0.47
C LEU A 68 18.13 -6.24 0.61
N LYS A 69 17.62 -5.13 1.13
CA LYS A 69 18.10 -4.46 2.35
C LYS A 69 16.92 -4.14 3.28
N ALA A 70 17.21 -4.00 4.57
CA ALA A 70 16.25 -3.37 5.47
C ALA A 70 16.07 -1.89 5.14
N ILE A 71 14.92 -1.32 5.45
CA ILE A 71 14.66 0.12 5.22
C ILE A 71 15.66 1.00 6.01
N ASP A 72 16.10 0.54 7.18
CA ASP A 72 17.06 1.24 8.03
C ASP A 72 18.50 1.24 7.47
N ASP A 73 18.80 0.37 6.51
CA ASP A 73 20.11 0.26 5.85
C ASP A 73 20.20 1.07 4.55
N VAL A 74 19.17 1.85 4.22
CA VAL A 74 19.13 2.72 3.05
C VAL A 74 18.83 4.16 3.48
N GLU A 75 19.49 5.12 2.86
CA GLU A 75 19.28 6.54 3.17
C GLU A 75 17.95 7.06 2.59
N VAL A 76 17.60 6.60 1.40
CA VAL A 76 16.38 7.00 0.69
C VAL A 76 16.05 5.95 -0.38
N VAL A 77 14.76 5.74 -0.62
CA VAL A 77 14.25 4.91 -1.72
C VAL A 77 14.04 5.78 -2.94
N ASP A 78 14.53 5.36 -4.11
CA ASP A 78 14.41 6.17 -5.33
C ASP A 78 12.99 6.15 -5.90
N VAL A 79 12.38 4.97 -5.94
CA VAL A 79 10.99 4.80 -6.38
C VAL A 79 10.34 3.64 -5.64
N THR A 80 9.13 3.86 -5.12
CA THR A 80 8.28 2.80 -4.59
C THR A 80 7.10 2.56 -5.52
N VAL A 81 6.84 1.29 -5.83
CA VAL A 81 5.66 0.88 -6.60
C VAL A 81 4.80 -0.02 -5.73
N ASP A 82 3.53 0.36 -5.55
CA ASP A 82 2.59 -0.36 -4.68
C ASP A 82 1.18 -0.37 -5.26
N GLY A 83 0.30 -1.22 -4.73
CA GLY A 83 -1.12 -1.21 -5.01
C GLY A 83 -1.86 -0.17 -4.16
N ALA A 84 -3.15 0.06 -4.49
CA ALA A 84 -4.08 0.79 -3.65
C ALA A 84 -5.46 0.14 -3.68
N ASP A 85 -6.22 0.32 -2.59
CA ASP A 85 -7.59 -0.18 -2.48
C ASP A 85 -8.60 0.81 -3.05
N GLU A 86 -8.33 2.12 -2.92
CA GLU A 86 -9.03 3.22 -3.59
C GLU A 86 -8.05 4.33 -3.97
N VAL A 87 -8.37 5.04 -5.04
CA VAL A 87 -7.65 6.25 -5.49
C VAL A 87 -8.66 7.29 -5.96
N ASP A 88 -8.55 8.51 -5.42
CA ASP A 88 -9.36 9.66 -5.82
C ASP A 88 -8.71 10.49 -6.94
N PRO A 89 -9.41 11.48 -7.55
CA PRO A 89 -8.85 12.33 -8.61
C PRO A 89 -7.69 13.23 -8.17
N GLN A 90 -7.50 13.44 -6.87
CA GLN A 90 -6.38 14.21 -6.29
C GLN A 90 -5.16 13.33 -6.03
N LEU A 91 -5.23 12.04 -6.41
CA LEU A 91 -4.22 11.03 -6.15
C LEU A 91 -3.97 10.78 -4.65
N ASN A 92 -5.02 10.93 -3.84
CA ASN A 92 -5.07 10.39 -2.49
C ASN A 92 -5.68 8.99 -2.53
N GLY A 93 -5.44 8.17 -1.53
CA GLY A 93 -6.01 6.83 -1.56
C GLY A 93 -6.15 6.16 -0.21
N ILE A 94 -6.81 5.01 -0.27
CA ILE A 94 -6.90 4.06 0.84
C ILE A 94 -6.05 2.84 0.50
N LYS A 95 -5.24 2.42 1.47
CA LYS A 95 -4.41 1.21 1.42
C LYS A 95 -4.55 0.40 2.71
N GLY A 96 -3.96 -0.77 2.71
CA GLY A 96 -3.94 -1.64 3.88
C GLY A 96 -4.96 -2.77 3.85
N GLY A 97 -5.63 -3.01 2.72
CA GLY A 97 -6.49 -4.18 2.54
C GLY A 97 -5.76 -5.50 2.79
N GLY A 98 -4.46 -5.57 2.46
CA GLY A 98 -3.57 -6.71 2.74
C GLY A 98 -2.99 -6.74 4.17
N GLY A 99 -3.21 -5.72 5.01
CA GLY A 99 -2.73 -5.66 6.39
C GLY A 99 -1.30 -5.16 6.57
N ALA A 100 -0.67 -4.59 5.56
CA ALA A 100 0.73 -4.13 5.57
C ALA A 100 0.88 -2.59 5.64
N LEU A 101 -0.21 -1.87 5.95
CA LEU A 101 -0.29 -0.40 5.80
C LEU A 101 0.83 0.38 6.50
N LEU A 102 1.28 -0.07 7.68
CA LEU A 102 2.36 0.61 8.41
C LEU A 102 3.68 0.53 7.64
N MET A 103 4.10 -0.67 7.23
CA MET A 103 5.33 -0.83 6.46
C MET A 103 5.22 -0.15 5.08
N GLU A 104 4.06 -0.23 4.44
CA GLU A 104 3.78 0.46 3.16
C GLU A 104 3.98 1.97 3.31
N LYS A 105 3.44 2.59 4.38
CA LYS A 105 3.57 4.03 4.61
C LYS A 105 5.00 4.43 5.00
N ILE A 106 5.69 3.61 5.81
CA ILE A 106 7.10 3.84 6.15
C ILE A 106 7.95 3.89 4.88
N VAL A 107 7.81 2.91 3.98
CA VAL A 107 8.58 2.88 2.74
C VAL A 107 8.19 4.05 1.82
N ALA A 108 6.90 4.35 1.69
CA ALA A 108 6.43 5.47 0.88
C ALA A 108 6.97 6.82 1.35
N THR A 109 6.98 7.08 2.68
CA THR A 109 7.50 8.33 3.25
C THR A 109 9.01 8.49 3.09
N ASN A 110 9.74 7.39 2.95
CA ASN A 110 11.18 7.39 2.68
C ASN A 110 11.54 7.37 1.19
N SER A 111 10.55 7.52 0.30
CA SER A 111 10.72 7.44 -1.15
C SER A 111 10.72 8.83 -1.79
N LYS A 112 11.61 9.03 -2.79
CA LYS A 112 11.61 10.24 -3.64
C LYS A 112 10.39 10.29 -4.55
N ASP A 113 9.96 9.11 -5.04
CA ASP A 113 8.83 8.97 -5.94
C ASP A 113 8.01 7.73 -5.54
N CYS A 114 6.68 7.87 -5.56
CA CYS A 114 5.76 6.78 -5.29
C CYS A 114 4.76 6.65 -6.45
N ILE A 115 4.62 5.43 -6.97
CA ILE A 115 3.74 5.08 -8.07
C ILE A 115 2.75 4.04 -7.58
N TRP A 116 1.46 4.30 -7.76
CA TRP A 116 0.46 3.25 -7.54
C TRP A 116 0.07 2.55 -8.84
N ILE A 117 -0.16 1.24 -8.71
CA ILE A 117 -0.61 0.37 -9.79
C ILE A 117 -1.95 -0.24 -9.41
N VAL A 118 -2.97 0.08 -10.17
CA VAL A 118 -4.35 -0.31 -9.88
C VAL A 118 -5.08 -0.75 -11.15
N ASP A 119 -6.20 -1.44 -11.00
CA ASP A 119 -7.19 -1.56 -12.07
C ASP A 119 -8.23 -0.44 -11.96
N GLU A 120 -9.01 -0.22 -13.03
CA GLU A 120 -9.98 0.87 -13.09
C GLU A 120 -11.05 0.83 -11.99
N SER A 121 -11.33 -0.35 -11.40
CA SER A 121 -12.31 -0.47 -10.32
C SER A 121 -11.87 0.17 -9.01
N LYS A 122 -10.59 0.54 -8.89
CA LYS A 122 -10.02 1.20 -7.71
C LYS A 122 -10.14 2.73 -7.77
N GLN A 123 -10.50 3.28 -8.91
CA GLN A 123 -10.75 4.71 -9.04
C GLN A 123 -12.13 5.07 -8.49
N VAL A 124 -12.17 6.02 -7.57
CA VAL A 124 -13.39 6.51 -6.92
C VAL A 124 -13.48 8.02 -7.01
N ALA A 125 -14.69 8.57 -6.98
CA ALA A 125 -14.89 10.01 -6.95
C ALA A 125 -14.55 10.61 -5.58
N THR A 126 -14.79 9.83 -4.51
CA THR A 126 -14.53 10.20 -3.12
C THR A 126 -14.14 8.93 -2.36
N LEU A 127 -13.12 9.02 -1.48
CA LEU A 127 -12.66 7.88 -0.68
C LEU A 127 -13.73 7.41 0.31
N GLY A 128 -13.69 6.13 0.70
CA GLY A 128 -14.44 5.57 1.83
C GLY A 128 -15.40 4.44 1.48
N ALA A 129 -15.62 4.09 0.21
CA ALA A 129 -16.38 2.90 -0.16
C ALA A 129 -15.64 1.62 0.26
N PHE A 130 -14.31 1.63 0.17
CA PHE A 130 -13.48 0.63 0.84
C PHE A 130 -13.34 0.99 2.32
N LYS A 131 -13.50 0.01 3.21
CA LYS A 131 -13.34 0.23 4.65
C LYS A 131 -11.94 0.73 4.96
N LEU A 132 -11.84 1.80 5.76
CA LEU A 132 -10.56 2.37 6.14
C LEU A 132 -9.87 1.49 7.19
N PRO A 133 -8.73 0.85 6.89
CA PRO A 133 -7.97 0.11 7.88
C PRO A 133 -7.27 1.06 8.86
N VAL A 134 -7.36 0.74 10.14
CA VAL A 134 -6.61 1.43 11.21
C VAL A 134 -5.84 0.37 12.00
N GLU A 135 -4.51 0.46 11.96
CA GLU A 135 -3.63 -0.41 12.73
C GLU A 135 -3.53 0.10 14.17
N VAL A 136 -3.78 -0.76 15.14
CA VAL A 136 -3.89 -0.38 16.54
C VAL A 136 -3.09 -1.34 17.43
N VAL A 137 -2.49 -0.82 18.50
CA VAL A 137 -1.85 -1.66 19.51
C VAL A 137 -2.87 -2.62 20.12
N GLN A 138 -2.46 -3.86 20.44
CA GLN A 138 -3.37 -4.86 21.01
C GLN A 138 -3.92 -4.44 22.38
N TYR A 139 -3.05 -3.81 23.20
CA TYR A 139 -3.44 -3.33 24.52
C TYR A 139 -4.42 -2.17 24.42
N GLY A 140 -5.64 -2.37 24.91
CA GLY A 140 -6.69 -1.34 24.86
C GLY A 140 -7.47 -1.25 23.54
N ALA A 141 -7.26 -2.16 22.59
CA ALA A 141 -7.95 -2.16 21.29
C ALA A 141 -9.49 -2.16 21.41
N GLU A 142 -10.05 -2.83 22.44
CA GLU A 142 -11.50 -2.78 22.74
C GLU A 142 -11.97 -1.38 23.14
N ASN A 143 -11.13 -0.59 23.78
CA ASN A 143 -11.48 0.80 24.12
C ASN A 143 -11.50 1.67 22.86
N LEU A 144 -10.54 1.49 21.95
CA LEU A 144 -10.54 2.14 20.65
C LEU A 144 -11.75 1.74 19.81
N PHE A 145 -12.06 0.44 19.77
CA PHE A 145 -13.25 -0.05 19.07
C PHE A 145 -14.50 0.69 19.54
N ARG A 146 -14.77 0.73 20.86
CA ARG A 146 -15.91 1.47 21.43
C ARG A 146 -15.85 2.98 21.15
N HIS A 147 -14.66 3.57 21.13
CA HIS A 147 -14.50 4.97 20.76
C HIS A 147 -14.93 5.21 19.32
N PHE A 148 -14.51 4.38 18.37
CA PHE A 148 -14.93 4.48 16.97
C PHE A 148 -16.43 4.19 16.77
N GLU A 149 -17.01 3.26 17.56
CA GLU A 149 -18.48 3.06 17.58
C GLU A 149 -19.22 4.33 17.99
N GLN A 150 -18.79 4.99 19.08
CA GLN A 150 -19.40 6.23 19.58
C GLN A 150 -19.30 7.37 18.56
N LYS A 151 -18.29 7.36 17.71
CA LYS A 151 -18.14 8.31 16.61
C LYS A 151 -18.99 7.96 15.38
N GLY A 152 -19.62 6.80 15.35
CA GLY A 152 -20.39 6.33 14.21
C GLY A 152 -19.56 5.83 13.03
N TYR A 153 -18.33 5.39 13.29
CA TYR A 153 -17.40 4.89 12.26
C TYR A 153 -17.61 3.41 11.90
N HIS A 154 -18.59 2.75 12.50
CA HIS A 154 -18.95 1.34 12.25
C HIS A 154 -17.73 0.41 12.20
N PRO A 155 -16.93 0.35 13.29
CA PRO A 155 -15.70 -0.43 13.33
C PRO A 155 -15.96 -1.93 13.28
N ALA A 156 -15.02 -2.67 12.68
CA ALA A 156 -14.95 -4.12 12.79
C ALA A 156 -13.48 -4.55 12.96
N PHE A 157 -13.20 -5.45 13.90
CA PHE A 157 -11.87 -6.07 13.92
C PHE A 157 -11.66 -6.90 12.67
N ARG A 158 -10.53 -6.74 12.01
CA ARG A 158 -10.15 -7.61 10.92
C ARG A 158 -9.92 -9.03 11.43
N LEU A 159 -10.41 -10.01 10.68
CA LEU A 159 -10.28 -11.42 11.04
C LEU A 159 -9.46 -12.15 9.96
N ALA A 160 -8.74 -13.19 10.44
CA ALA A 160 -8.15 -14.24 9.62
C ALA A 160 -8.50 -15.57 10.33
N ASP A 161 -9.11 -16.50 9.61
CA ASP A 161 -9.54 -17.81 10.13
C ASP A 161 -10.33 -17.72 11.46
N ASP A 162 -11.31 -16.81 11.52
CA ASP A 162 -12.17 -16.51 12.68
C ASP A 162 -11.42 -15.95 13.91
N GLN A 163 -10.13 -15.63 13.78
CA GLN A 163 -9.36 -14.96 14.82
C GLN A 163 -9.02 -13.52 14.39
N ARG A 164 -8.69 -12.65 15.33
CA ARG A 164 -8.21 -11.31 15.00
C ARG A 164 -6.92 -11.41 14.20
N PHE A 165 -6.93 -10.75 13.06
CA PHE A 165 -5.73 -10.62 12.23
C PHE A 165 -4.65 -9.87 13.02
N VAL A 166 -3.42 -10.38 12.94
CA VAL A 166 -2.24 -9.74 13.53
C VAL A 166 -1.30 -9.34 12.41
N THR A 167 -0.90 -8.07 12.38
CA THR A 167 0.03 -7.54 11.39
C THR A 167 1.44 -8.09 11.60
N ASP A 168 2.32 -7.92 10.62
CA ASP A 168 3.76 -8.26 10.72
C ASP A 168 4.42 -7.55 11.93
N GLN A 169 3.87 -6.42 12.36
CA GLN A 169 4.35 -5.64 13.51
C GLN A 169 3.69 -6.03 14.85
N GLY A 170 2.85 -7.07 14.83
CA GLY A 170 2.21 -7.59 16.04
C GLY A 170 1.01 -6.77 16.53
N ASN A 171 0.39 -5.98 15.68
CA ASN A 171 -0.77 -5.15 16.00
C ASN A 171 -2.07 -5.75 15.46
N PHE A 172 -3.22 -5.23 15.91
CA PHE A 172 -4.51 -5.52 15.30
C PHE A 172 -4.87 -4.49 14.23
N ILE A 173 -5.87 -4.81 13.40
CA ILE A 173 -6.51 -3.86 12.49
C ILE A 173 -7.99 -3.74 12.86
N ILE A 174 -8.46 -2.48 12.95
CA ILE A 174 -9.87 -2.13 13.01
C ILE A 174 -10.22 -1.49 11.68
N ASP A 175 -11.12 -2.11 10.93
CA ASP A 175 -11.65 -1.60 9.67
C ASP A 175 -12.85 -0.68 9.95
N LEU A 176 -12.79 0.59 9.54
CA LEU A 176 -13.86 1.57 9.71
C LEU A 176 -14.73 1.63 8.44
N ASP A 177 -16.04 1.41 8.56
CA ASP A 177 -17.01 1.43 7.47
C ASP A 177 -17.67 2.81 7.37
N LEU A 178 -17.02 3.71 6.63
CA LEU A 178 -17.38 5.13 6.56
C LEU A 178 -18.26 5.47 5.35
N ASN A 179 -18.30 4.61 4.33
CA ASN A 179 -18.96 4.79 3.03
C ASN A 179 -18.44 5.98 2.21
N VAL A 180 -18.28 7.15 2.84
CA VAL A 180 -17.76 8.38 2.24
C VAL A 180 -16.92 9.11 3.28
N ILE A 181 -15.71 9.51 2.90
CA ILE A 181 -14.82 10.34 3.71
C ILE A 181 -14.83 11.74 3.10
N GLU A 182 -15.62 12.65 3.69
CA GLU A 182 -15.80 14.01 3.18
C GLU A 182 -14.54 14.87 3.33
N ASP A 183 -13.81 14.68 4.43
CA ASP A 183 -12.57 15.40 4.75
C ASP A 183 -11.50 14.40 5.22
N ALA A 184 -10.72 13.92 4.26
CA ALA A 184 -9.69 12.91 4.52
C ALA A 184 -8.53 13.47 5.37
N ASP A 185 -8.19 14.75 5.22
CA ASP A 185 -7.13 15.40 6.01
C ASP A 185 -7.56 15.54 7.48
N ALA A 186 -8.79 15.95 7.74
CA ALA A 186 -9.33 16.05 9.10
C ALA A 186 -9.41 14.68 9.79
N LEU A 187 -9.84 13.64 9.07
CA LEU A 187 -9.89 12.27 9.60
C LEU A 187 -8.49 11.71 9.86
N ALA A 188 -7.55 11.91 8.95
CA ALA A 188 -6.15 11.51 9.14
C ALA A 188 -5.57 12.16 10.39
N ASN A 189 -5.73 13.48 10.53
CA ASN A 189 -5.24 14.21 11.71
C ASN A 189 -5.91 13.72 13.02
N GLU A 190 -7.18 13.35 13.00
CA GLU A 190 -7.86 12.79 14.17
C GLU A 190 -7.25 11.42 14.54
N LEU A 191 -7.05 10.53 13.57
CA LEU A 191 -6.52 9.20 13.80
C LEU A 191 -5.06 9.28 14.29
N ASP A 192 -4.24 10.15 13.72
CA ASP A 192 -2.84 10.40 14.13
C ASP A 192 -2.72 10.84 15.60
N HIS A 193 -3.74 11.53 16.13
CA HIS A 193 -3.78 12.01 17.51
C HIS A 193 -4.58 11.08 18.45
N THR A 194 -5.08 9.95 17.95
CA THR A 194 -5.84 8.99 18.75
C THR A 194 -4.91 8.00 19.43
N VAL A 195 -4.81 8.06 20.75
CA VAL A 195 -3.91 7.19 21.53
C VAL A 195 -4.26 5.71 21.31
N GLY A 196 -3.27 4.92 20.91
CA GLY A 196 -3.40 3.49 20.62
C GLY A 196 -3.55 3.19 19.12
N VAL A 197 -3.82 4.17 18.28
CA VAL A 197 -3.62 4.08 16.83
C VAL A 197 -2.11 4.07 16.55
N VAL A 198 -1.68 3.16 15.69
CA VAL A 198 -0.30 3.06 15.22
C VAL A 198 -0.18 3.74 13.86
N GLU A 199 -1.12 3.42 12.96
CA GLU A 199 -1.17 3.98 11.62
C GLU A 199 -2.58 3.75 11.02
N HIS A 200 -2.91 4.49 9.97
CA HIS A 200 -4.18 4.37 9.25
C HIS A 200 -3.98 4.29 7.74
N GLY A 201 -4.96 3.74 7.03
CA GLY A 201 -4.89 3.48 5.60
C GLY A 201 -5.09 4.69 4.69
N LEU A 202 -5.24 5.91 5.21
CA LEU A 202 -5.25 7.12 4.38
C LEU A 202 -3.82 7.49 3.97
N PHE A 203 -3.57 7.51 2.66
CA PHE A 203 -2.31 7.93 2.06
C PHE A 203 -2.58 9.21 1.27
N LEU A 204 -2.29 10.35 1.88
CA LEU A 204 -2.62 11.67 1.36
C LEU A 204 -1.38 12.39 0.87
N ASN A 205 -1.44 12.95 -0.34
CA ASN A 205 -0.36 13.74 -0.94
C ASN A 205 1.01 13.01 -1.07
N MET A 206 1.02 11.67 -1.09
CA MET A 206 2.25 10.86 -1.03
C MET A 206 2.71 10.37 -2.40
N ILE A 207 1.84 10.34 -3.41
CA ILE A 207 2.17 9.77 -4.71
C ILE A 207 2.24 10.80 -5.81
N SER A 208 3.07 10.52 -6.82
CA SER A 208 3.27 11.36 -8.00
C SER A 208 2.40 10.90 -9.16
N LYS A 209 2.16 9.59 -9.28
CA LYS A 209 1.42 9.00 -10.40
C LYS A 209 0.71 7.71 -10.03
N VAL A 210 -0.33 7.43 -10.80
CA VAL A 210 -1.06 6.16 -10.78
C VAL A 210 -1.04 5.55 -12.19
N ILE A 211 -0.75 4.27 -12.28
CA ILE A 211 -0.87 3.48 -13.51
C ILE A 211 -2.13 2.64 -13.40
N VAL A 212 -3.12 2.97 -14.22
CA VAL A 212 -4.43 2.30 -14.22
C VAL A 212 -4.49 1.27 -15.33
N GLY A 213 -4.77 0.03 -14.99
CA GLY A 213 -5.02 -1.05 -15.95
C GLY A 213 -6.40 -0.94 -16.56
N THR A 214 -6.47 -0.79 -17.89
CA THR A 214 -7.70 -0.78 -18.66
C THR A 214 -7.69 -1.86 -19.75
N PRO A 215 -8.85 -2.24 -20.30
CA PRO A 215 -8.90 -3.21 -21.41
C PRO A 215 -8.07 -2.81 -22.64
N ASP A 216 -7.88 -1.50 -22.84
CA ASP A 216 -7.12 -0.92 -23.98
C ASP A 216 -5.63 -0.75 -23.67
N GLY A 217 -5.19 -1.09 -22.45
CA GLY A 217 -3.82 -1.00 -21.95
C GLY A 217 -3.68 -0.08 -20.74
N PRO A 218 -2.47 0.00 -20.16
CA PRO A 218 -2.23 0.82 -18.98
C PRO A 218 -2.26 2.33 -19.32
N VAL A 219 -2.97 3.11 -18.49
CA VAL A 219 -3.05 4.57 -18.57
C VAL A 219 -2.31 5.17 -17.39
N ILE A 220 -1.46 6.18 -17.61
CA ILE A 220 -0.73 6.88 -16.56
C ILE A 220 -1.45 8.19 -16.24
N ILE A 221 -1.74 8.43 -14.96
CA ILE A 221 -2.31 9.66 -14.42
C ILE A 221 -1.25 10.27 -13.51
N GLU A 222 -0.90 11.54 -13.72
CA GLU A 222 0.11 12.29 -12.95
C GLU A 222 -0.53 13.56 -12.36
N LYS A 223 0.03 14.04 -11.22
CA LYS A 223 -0.32 15.37 -10.66
C LYS A 223 0.14 16.49 -11.55
#